data_4987da130f83d435a8a4dc7111d93e1d
#
_entry.id   4987da130f83d435a8a4dc7111d93e1d
#
_cell.length_a   1.000
_cell.length_b   1.000
_cell.length_c   1.000
_cell.angle_alpha   90.00
_cell.angle_beta   90.00
_cell.angle_gamma   90.00
#
_symmetry.space_group_name_H-M   'P 1'
#
loop_
_entity.id
_entity.type
_entity.pdbx_description
1 polymer ?
#
loop_
_entity_poly.entity_id
_entity_poly.type
_entity_poly.pdbx_seq_one_letter_code
_entity_poly.pdbx_strand_id
1 'polypeptide(L)'
;MAELSDIQNDFIRAEIEEYLERPEEIERNIELFSRCRPILQEMAAALIDGDNGTVDELTRQCLDDGIVALEIMDDGLISGMGIVGIKFRENIIFVPEVLACARAMKAGMAHIEPILSASGVE
;
A
#
# COMPACT_ATOMS: atom_id res chain seq x y z
N MET A 1 19.65 -9.37 4.72
CA MET A 1 19.19 -8.59 3.56
C MET A 1 17.88 -9.20 3.04
N ALA A 2 16.88 -8.36 2.80
CA ALA A 2 15.57 -8.83 2.36
C ALA A 2 15.60 -9.25 0.89
N GLU A 3 14.79 -10.26 0.58
CA GLU A 3 14.67 -10.79 -0.78
C GLU A 3 13.21 -10.79 -1.20
N LEU A 4 12.96 -10.88 -2.50
CA LEU A 4 11.59 -10.91 -3.03
C LEU A 4 10.76 -12.04 -2.40
N SER A 5 11.39 -13.19 -2.15
CA SER A 5 10.72 -14.33 -1.52
C SER A 5 10.29 -14.07 -0.07
N ASP A 6 10.80 -13.03 0.57
CA ASP A 6 10.39 -12.65 1.94
C ASP A 6 9.04 -11.95 1.97
N ILE A 7 8.54 -11.52 0.81
CA ILE A 7 7.23 -10.88 0.71
C ILE A 7 6.17 -11.96 0.55
N GLN A 8 5.22 -12.03 1.48
CA GLN A 8 4.22 -13.10 1.48
C GLN A 8 3.12 -12.90 0.44
N ASN A 9 2.78 -11.67 0.12
CA ASN A 9 1.70 -11.38 -0.81
C ASN A 9 2.14 -11.56 -2.26
N ASP A 10 1.47 -12.48 -2.97
CA ASP A 10 1.81 -12.81 -4.36
C ASP A 10 1.63 -11.62 -5.31
N PHE A 11 0.57 -10.83 -5.11
CA PHE A 11 0.29 -9.67 -5.94
C PHE A 11 1.42 -8.63 -5.83
N ILE A 12 1.87 -8.35 -4.60
CA ILE A 12 2.96 -7.40 -4.38
C ILE A 12 4.26 -7.90 -5.02
N ARG A 13 4.58 -9.20 -4.84
CA ARG A 13 5.79 -9.76 -5.48
C ARG A 13 5.74 -9.58 -7.00
N ALA A 14 4.59 -9.90 -7.60
CA ALA A 14 4.43 -9.79 -9.04
C ALA A 14 4.57 -8.34 -9.52
N GLU A 15 4.02 -7.38 -8.77
CA GLU A 15 4.13 -5.98 -9.13
C GLU A 15 5.57 -5.50 -9.12
N ILE A 16 6.34 -5.89 -8.10
CA ILE A 16 7.76 -5.53 -8.02
C ILE A 16 8.55 -6.19 -9.16
N GLU A 17 8.33 -7.47 -9.38
CA GLU A 17 9.08 -8.24 -10.38
C GLU A 17 8.77 -7.80 -11.81
N GLU A 18 7.51 -7.51 -12.10
CA GLU A 18 7.09 -7.22 -13.48
C GLU A 18 7.23 -5.76 -13.88
N TYR A 19 7.03 -4.84 -12.94
CA TYR A 19 6.85 -3.42 -13.31
C TYR A 19 7.95 -2.49 -12.83
N LEU A 20 8.75 -2.89 -11.83
CA LEU A 20 9.85 -2.07 -11.36
C LEU A 20 11.13 -2.43 -12.11
N GLU A 21 11.80 -1.43 -12.67
CA GLU A 21 12.99 -1.65 -13.48
C GLU A 21 14.27 -1.13 -12.82
N ARG A 22 14.15 -0.06 -12.01
CA ARG A 22 15.32 0.56 -11.39
C ARG A 22 15.76 -0.25 -10.17
N PRO A 23 17.05 -0.70 -10.13
CA PRO A 23 17.51 -1.55 -9.02
C PRO A 23 17.29 -0.93 -7.64
N GLU A 24 17.51 0.37 -7.47
CA GLU A 24 17.33 1.04 -6.19
C GLU A 24 15.85 1.06 -5.75
N GLU A 25 14.93 1.12 -6.70
CA GLU A 25 13.49 1.07 -6.39
C GLU A 25 13.06 -0.35 -6.05
N ILE A 26 13.60 -1.32 -6.77
CA ILE A 26 13.32 -2.74 -6.48
C ILE A 26 13.79 -3.08 -5.07
N GLU A 27 15.02 -2.73 -4.73
CA GLU A 27 15.59 -2.99 -3.40
C GLU A 27 14.79 -2.30 -2.31
N ARG A 28 14.44 -1.04 -2.50
CA ARG A 28 13.68 -0.27 -1.51
C ARG A 28 12.31 -0.88 -1.26
N ASN A 29 11.62 -1.33 -2.31
CA ASN A 29 10.31 -1.92 -2.18
C ASN A 29 10.35 -3.32 -1.58
N ILE A 30 11.36 -4.12 -1.92
CA ILE A 30 11.56 -5.42 -1.27
C ILE A 30 11.79 -5.23 0.22
N GLU A 31 12.66 -4.29 0.60
CA GLU A 31 12.94 -3.99 1.99
C GLU A 31 11.67 -3.54 2.74
N LEU A 32 10.92 -2.63 2.12
CA LEU A 32 9.69 -2.11 2.71
C LEU A 32 8.64 -3.21 2.92
N PHE A 33 8.29 -3.92 1.86
CA PHE A 33 7.18 -4.88 1.94
C PHE A 33 7.52 -6.13 2.72
N SER A 34 8.79 -6.55 2.73
CA SER A 34 9.19 -7.76 3.47
C SER A 34 8.97 -7.62 4.98
N ARG A 35 9.00 -6.39 5.51
CA ARG A 35 8.79 -6.14 6.93
C ARG A 35 7.35 -5.73 7.26
N CYS A 36 6.51 -5.49 6.25
CA CYS A 36 5.10 -5.16 6.47
C CYS A 36 4.32 -6.40 6.90
N ARG A 37 3.35 -6.20 7.79
CA ARG A 37 2.44 -7.28 8.21
C ARG A 37 1.70 -7.82 6.98
N PRO A 38 1.40 -9.12 6.93
CA PRO A 38 0.68 -9.69 5.80
C PRO A 38 -0.63 -8.97 5.47
N ILE A 39 -1.40 -8.56 6.47
CA ILE A 39 -2.66 -7.84 6.23
C ILE A 39 -2.42 -6.47 5.60
N LEU A 40 -1.30 -5.81 5.92
CA LEU A 40 -0.96 -4.52 5.31
C LEU A 40 -0.43 -4.69 3.90
N GLN A 41 0.26 -5.79 3.61
CA GLN A 41 0.60 -6.14 2.23
C GLN A 41 -0.66 -6.36 1.39
N GLU A 42 -1.65 -7.04 1.97
CA GLU A 42 -2.93 -7.28 1.31
C GLU A 42 -3.67 -5.96 1.04
N MET A 43 -3.64 -5.05 2.00
CA MET A 43 -4.21 -3.71 1.85
C MET A 43 -3.52 -2.93 0.71
N ALA A 44 -2.19 -2.96 0.67
CA ALA A 44 -1.43 -2.30 -0.39
C ALA A 44 -1.77 -2.91 -1.75
N ALA A 45 -1.91 -4.24 -1.83
CA ALA A 45 -2.30 -4.92 -3.07
C ALA A 45 -3.67 -4.46 -3.54
N ALA A 46 -4.64 -4.38 -2.63
CA ALA A 46 -6.00 -3.92 -2.96
C ALA A 46 -5.98 -2.47 -3.44
N LEU A 47 -5.17 -1.62 -2.83
CA LEU A 47 -5.03 -0.23 -3.22
C LEU A 47 -4.44 -0.11 -4.64
N ILE A 48 -3.38 -0.86 -4.92
CA ILE A 48 -2.76 -0.88 -6.25
C ILE A 48 -3.76 -1.33 -7.31
N ASP A 49 -4.63 -2.26 -6.95
CA ASP A 49 -5.68 -2.78 -7.83
C ASP A 49 -6.89 -1.83 -7.95
N GLY A 50 -6.90 -0.74 -7.17
CA GLY A 50 -8.01 0.22 -7.19
C GLY A 50 -9.26 -0.27 -6.49
N ASP A 51 -9.16 -1.28 -5.65
CA ASP A 51 -10.29 -1.90 -4.95
C ASP A 51 -10.56 -1.19 -3.63
N ASN A 52 -11.37 -0.12 -3.70
CA ASN A 52 -11.65 0.71 -2.52
C ASN A 52 -12.48 -0.03 -1.46
N GLY A 53 -13.34 -0.95 -1.87
CA GLY A 53 -14.15 -1.74 -0.93
C GLY A 53 -13.29 -2.62 -0.03
N THR A 54 -12.31 -3.31 -0.61
CA THR A 54 -11.38 -4.15 0.14
C THR A 54 -10.49 -3.31 1.04
N VAL A 55 -9.98 -2.17 0.55
CA VAL A 55 -9.18 -1.27 1.38
C VAL A 55 -9.97 -0.79 2.58
N ASP A 56 -11.23 -0.41 2.38
CA ASP A 56 -12.12 0.02 3.47
C ASP A 56 -12.27 -1.07 4.53
N GLU A 57 -12.58 -2.29 4.11
CA GLU A 57 -12.77 -3.42 5.03
C GLU A 57 -11.50 -3.76 5.80
N LEU A 58 -10.37 -3.85 5.10
CA LEU A 58 -9.09 -4.19 5.73
C LEU A 58 -8.66 -3.12 6.71
N THR A 59 -8.90 -1.85 6.40
CA THR A 59 -8.56 -0.75 7.32
C THR A 59 -9.35 -0.88 8.62
N ARG A 60 -10.66 -1.14 8.52
CA ARG A 60 -11.48 -1.34 9.71
C ARG A 60 -11.01 -2.54 10.52
N GLN A 61 -10.69 -3.64 9.84
CA GLN A 61 -10.19 -4.84 10.51
C GLN A 61 -8.87 -4.57 11.24
N CYS A 62 -7.95 -3.87 10.60
CA CYS A 62 -6.67 -3.52 11.23
C CYS A 62 -6.86 -2.69 12.49
N LEU A 63 -7.76 -1.72 12.45
CA LEU A 63 -8.05 -0.90 13.63
C LEU A 63 -8.69 -1.73 14.75
N ASP A 64 -9.59 -2.63 14.40
CA ASP A 64 -10.22 -3.53 15.38
C ASP A 64 -9.18 -4.47 16.01
N ASP A 65 -8.18 -4.87 15.25
CA ASP A 65 -7.09 -5.73 15.73
C ASP A 65 -6.02 -4.97 16.52
N GLY A 66 -6.18 -3.67 16.68
CA GLY A 66 -5.27 -2.86 17.48
C GLY A 66 -4.01 -2.40 16.76
N ILE A 67 -3.97 -2.48 15.43
CA ILE A 67 -2.83 -1.99 14.67
C ILE A 67 -2.87 -0.46 14.69
N VAL A 68 -1.71 0.15 14.97
CA VAL A 68 -1.58 1.59 15.12
C VAL A 68 -1.89 2.29 13.78
N ALA A 69 -2.69 3.36 13.83
CA ALA A 69 -3.13 4.08 12.64
C ALA A 69 -1.98 4.54 11.75
N LEU A 70 -0.89 5.00 12.35
CA LEU A 70 0.28 5.45 11.59
C LEU A 70 0.93 4.31 10.80
N GLU A 71 0.99 3.12 11.39
CA GLU A 71 1.51 1.93 10.69
C GLU A 71 0.61 1.54 9.53
N ILE A 72 -0.71 1.60 9.73
CA ILE A 72 -1.68 1.30 8.65
C ILE A 72 -1.48 2.27 7.49
N MET A 73 -1.32 3.55 7.79
CA MET A 73 -1.11 4.56 6.77
C MET A 73 0.19 4.31 6.01
N ASP A 74 1.30 4.14 6.73
CA ASP A 74 2.62 4.00 6.09
C ASP A 74 2.77 2.68 5.34
N ASP A 75 2.45 1.57 5.98
CA ASP A 75 2.76 0.24 5.45
C ASP A 75 1.63 -0.34 4.59
N GLY A 76 0.40 0.15 4.76
CA GLY A 76 -0.74 -0.36 4.01
C GLY A 76 -1.19 0.55 2.87
N LEU A 77 -1.12 1.87 3.06
CA LEU A 77 -1.65 2.82 2.08
C LEU A 77 -0.55 3.52 1.30
N ILE A 78 0.37 4.18 1.98
CA ILE A 78 1.46 4.92 1.31
C ILE A 78 2.36 3.96 0.54
N SER A 79 2.65 2.80 1.11
CA SER A 79 3.46 1.78 0.43
C SER A 79 2.87 1.40 -0.93
N GLY A 80 1.57 1.19 -0.99
CA GLY A 80 0.88 0.87 -2.24
C GLY A 80 0.91 2.03 -3.23
N MET A 81 0.67 3.25 -2.75
CA MET A 81 0.72 4.42 -3.63
C MET A 81 2.11 4.66 -4.20
N GLY A 82 3.15 4.25 -3.49
CA GLY A 82 4.52 4.31 -4.02
C GLY A 82 4.68 3.50 -5.30
N ILE A 83 4.15 2.29 -5.32
CA ILE A 83 4.16 1.45 -6.53
C ILE A 83 3.29 2.07 -7.62
N VAL A 84 2.10 2.56 -7.27
CA VAL A 84 1.21 3.25 -8.22
C VAL A 84 1.94 4.41 -8.90
N GLY A 85 2.66 5.21 -8.11
CA GLY A 85 3.43 6.34 -8.63
C GLY A 85 4.50 5.91 -9.63
N ILE A 86 5.21 4.82 -9.33
CA ILE A 86 6.22 4.28 -10.24
C ILE A 86 5.57 3.82 -11.55
N LYS A 87 4.47 3.08 -11.46
CA LYS A 87 3.76 2.60 -12.64
C LYS A 87 3.23 3.75 -13.50
N PHE A 88 2.76 4.82 -12.88
CA PHE A 88 2.31 6.00 -13.60
C PHE A 88 3.48 6.70 -14.29
N ARG A 89 4.58 6.89 -13.59
CA ARG A 89 5.78 7.50 -14.14
C ARG A 89 6.30 6.74 -15.37
N GLU A 90 6.24 5.39 -15.30
CA GLU A 90 6.75 4.53 -16.38
C GLU A 90 5.71 4.28 -17.47
N ASN A 91 4.58 4.98 -17.45
CA ASN A 91 3.51 4.85 -18.44
C ASN A 91 2.87 3.45 -18.50
N ILE A 92 2.91 2.72 -17.39
CA ILE A 92 2.27 1.40 -17.29
C ILE A 92 0.78 1.57 -17.03
N ILE A 93 0.42 2.57 -16.23
CA ILE A 93 -0.96 2.94 -15.97
C ILE A 93 -1.17 4.42 -16.30
N PHE A 94 -2.42 4.81 -16.47
CA PHE A 94 -2.80 6.16 -16.87
C PHE A 94 -3.72 6.78 -15.82
N VAL A 95 -4.15 8.02 -16.06
CA VAL A 95 -4.92 8.81 -15.10
C VAL A 95 -6.14 8.07 -14.52
N PRO A 96 -6.98 7.37 -15.33
CA PRO A 96 -8.14 6.69 -14.74
C PRO A 96 -7.77 5.66 -13.67
N GLU A 97 -6.70 4.89 -13.88
CA GLU A 97 -6.26 3.90 -12.90
C GLU A 97 -5.69 4.56 -11.65
N VAL A 98 -4.94 5.65 -11.82
CA VAL A 98 -4.41 6.41 -10.68
C VAL A 98 -5.56 6.97 -9.84
N LEU A 99 -6.60 7.46 -10.47
CA LEU A 99 -7.78 7.99 -9.76
C LEU A 99 -8.50 6.89 -8.98
N ALA A 100 -8.57 5.67 -9.52
CA ALA A 100 -9.15 4.53 -8.81
C ALA A 100 -8.32 4.19 -7.56
N CYS A 101 -6.99 4.19 -7.69
CA CYS A 101 -6.09 3.95 -6.55
C CYS A 101 -6.20 5.07 -5.52
N ALA A 102 -6.33 6.32 -5.96
CA ALA A 102 -6.50 7.46 -5.05
C ALA A 102 -7.81 7.34 -4.27
N ARG A 103 -8.89 6.88 -4.90
CA ARG A 103 -10.16 6.62 -4.21
C ARG A 103 -10.01 5.51 -3.18
N ALA A 104 -9.25 4.47 -3.49
CA ALA A 104 -8.97 3.39 -2.54
C ALA A 104 -8.20 3.92 -1.33
N MET A 105 -7.18 4.75 -1.55
CA MET A 105 -6.44 5.38 -0.47
C MET A 105 -7.36 6.24 0.39
N LYS A 106 -8.22 7.00 -0.24
CA LYS A 106 -9.17 7.86 0.47
C LYS A 106 -10.12 7.05 1.35
N ALA A 107 -10.56 5.89 0.89
CA ALA A 107 -11.42 5.01 1.67
C ALA A 107 -10.72 4.56 2.96
N GLY A 108 -9.45 4.20 2.88
CA GLY A 108 -8.66 3.85 4.07
C GLY A 108 -8.42 5.04 4.98
N MET A 109 -8.02 6.17 4.40
CA MET A 109 -7.73 7.38 5.16
C MET A 109 -8.94 7.92 5.91
N ALA A 110 -10.14 7.69 5.41
CA ALA A 110 -11.36 8.13 6.08
C ALA A 110 -11.47 7.57 7.51
N HIS A 111 -10.93 6.37 7.75
CA HIS A 111 -10.92 5.77 9.09
C HIS A 111 -9.74 6.25 9.94
N ILE A 112 -8.64 6.62 9.31
CA ILE A 112 -7.37 6.91 9.97
C ILE A 112 -7.24 8.38 10.34
N GLU A 113 -7.67 9.29 9.48
CA GLU A 113 -7.53 10.74 9.68
C GLU A 113 -8.10 11.23 11.03
N PRO A 114 -9.31 10.81 11.43
CA PRO A 114 -9.82 11.26 12.73
C PRO A 114 -8.95 10.83 13.90
N ILE A 115 -8.36 9.63 13.81
CA ILE A 115 -7.50 9.10 14.87
C ILE A 115 -6.19 9.88 14.92
N LEU A 116 -5.58 10.14 13.77
CA LEU A 116 -4.33 10.91 13.70
C LEU A 116 -4.53 12.35 14.17
N SER A 117 -5.64 12.98 13.77
CA SER A 117 -5.96 14.34 14.21
C SER A 117 -6.14 14.41 15.74
N ALA A 118 -6.85 13.43 16.31
CA ALA A 118 -7.08 13.37 17.76
C ALA A 118 -5.79 13.18 18.55
N SER A 119 -4.79 12.49 17.96
CA SER A 119 -3.50 12.25 18.61
C SER A 119 -2.47 13.36 18.37
N GLY A 120 -2.84 14.40 17.59
CA GLY A 120 -1.93 15.50 17.27
C GLY A 120 -0.93 15.20 16.16
N VAL A 121 -1.11 14.10 15.44
CA VAL A 121 -0.27 13.73 14.28
C VAL A 121 -0.95 14.23 13.02
N GLU A 122 -0.20 14.94 12.19
CA GLU A 122 -0.68 15.46 10.92
C GLU A 122 0.01 14.83 9.72
#